data_ca7ae0c8558dff4abe7082199eb09d45
#
_entry.id   ca7ae0c8558dff4abe7082199eb09d45
#
_cell.length_a   1.000
_cell.length_b   1.000
_cell.length_c   1.000
_cell.angle_alpha   90.00
_cell.angle_beta   90.00
_cell.angle_gamma   90.00
#
_symmetry.space_group_name_H-M   'P 1'
#
loop_
_entity.id
_entity.type
_entity.pdbx_description
1 polymer ?
#
loop_
_entity_poly.entity_id
_entity_poly.type
_entity_poly.pdbx_seq_one_letter_code
_entity_poly.pdbx_strand_id
1 'polypeptide(L)'
;KNAKPASKQTSKSGSKKGKKKKKKSSSGKTVAIAICSVVGVMIVAAGGFYLWGMNSYKDRFLGNTYINGIEVSGKTKAEAYKLVSEQAVIPEAITVTKKDGTTFSIKLSEIGYNDNTQNLITQYYTQQNHYSWFSSAMKRTDFTFESKFKYDKAKLEKVLKRKVLDSQSTKDPEDAYIKKGDDNSYVVVKETTGDAVEEGKIDELYSYVENQIDDGSFDVDISKADCYKKPAITADMLEETCKKLNNLNDIEITFDFIYTTETLTGDTIMDWITFDEDNAEAGYTVDEDKAMAYVEDLADKYDTYGKDREFKTTKRGTITISEGQGCYGWWIDQQKTCDLIVDLVEKGESAETEPVYYVNPDSAYEYTCNKDWRTADKDYGNTYIEVDLTAQHLWYYKDGKLTMESDIVSGYPSKSRNTPGGVYKLWYKEKGKTLRGSADGQSYASYVDYWNNVSTIGIGLHDASWQNGNFGGERYKSSTWGSHGCINMP
;
A
#
# COMPACT_ATOMS: atom_id res chain seq x y z
N LYS A 1 30.11 -43.90 -40.38
CA LYS A 1 30.38 -45.31 -40.82
C LYS A 1 29.80 -45.44 -42.19
N ASN A 2 30.65 -45.40 -43.20
CA ASN A 2 31.04 -46.49 -44.08
C ASN A 2 29.94 -46.88 -45.06
N ALA A 3 30.08 -46.97 -46.33
CA ALA A 3 31.25 -47.07 -47.23
C ALA A 3 30.72 -47.10 -48.67
N LYS A 4 31.47 -46.50 -49.55
CA LYS A 4 31.60 -46.88 -50.96
C LYS A 4 31.92 -48.40 -51.07
N PRO A 5 31.96 -49.08 -52.23
CA PRO A 5 32.44 -48.58 -53.49
C PRO A 5 31.81 -49.28 -54.78
N ALA A 6 32.09 -48.65 -55.91
CA ALA A 6 32.88 -49.17 -57.05
C ALA A 6 32.23 -50.28 -57.87
N SER A 7 32.24 -50.32 -59.13
CA SER A 7 33.18 -50.15 -60.27
C SER A 7 32.89 -51.18 -61.36
N LYS A 8 33.25 -50.77 -62.53
CA LYS A 8 33.86 -51.56 -63.63
C LYS A 8 32.92 -52.22 -64.63
N GLN A 9 33.02 -51.79 -65.75
CA GLN A 9 33.98 -52.11 -66.84
C GLN A 9 33.50 -53.16 -67.87
N THR A 10 33.64 -52.76 -69.10
CA THR A 10 34.19 -53.44 -70.28
C THR A 10 33.26 -54.44 -70.99
N SER A 11 33.26 -54.58 -72.24
CA SER A 11 34.24 -54.46 -73.31
C SER A 11 33.56 -54.79 -74.66
N LYS A 12 34.00 -54.13 -75.68
CA LYS A 12 34.64 -54.62 -76.87
C LYS A 12 34.02 -55.73 -77.76
N SER A 13 34.04 -55.41 -79.00
CA SER A 13 34.52 -56.05 -80.24
C SER A 13 33.38 -56.35 -81.16
N GLY A 14 33.42 -56.14 -82.44
CA GLY A 14 34.47 -55.97 -83.39
C GLY A 14 34.02 -56.50 -84.72
N SER A 15 34.39 -55.79 -85.80
CA SER A 15 34.77 -56.38 -87.12
C SER A 15 33.67 -56.98 -88.00
N LYS A 16 33.49 -56.71 -89.23
CA LYS A 16 34.33 -56.62 -90.43
C LYS A 16 33.51 -56.22 -91.68
N LYS A 17 34.10 -55.37 -92.51
CA LYS A 17 34.26 -55.32 -93.96
C LYS A 17 33.20 -55.88 -94.91
N GLY A 18 32.81 -55.02 -95.77
CA GLY A 18 32.30 -55.39 -97.12
C GLY A 18 32.28 -54.18 -98.06
N LYS A 19 33.30 -54.06 -98.95
CA LYS A 19 33.38 -53.13 -100.06
C LYS A 19 32.38 -53.50 -101.15
N LYS A 20 31.67 -52.51 -101.77
CA LYS A 20 31.50 -52.46 -103.22
C LYS A 20 31.06 -51.07 -103.69
N LYS A 21 31.76 -50.69 -104.67
CA LYS A 21 31.92 -49.67 -105.66
C LYS A 21 30.65 -48.98 -106.24
N LYS A 22 30.81 -47.63 -106.39
CA LYS A 22 30.47 -46.71 -107.50
C LYS A 22 29.17 -46.83 -108.25
N LYS A 23 28.39 -45.69 -108.18
CA LYS A 23 28.00 -44.99 -109.46
C LYS A 23 27.83 -43.51 -109.19
N LYS A 24 28.51 -42.65 -109.96
CA LYS A 24 28.34 -41.20 -110.06
C LYS A 24 26.96 -40.87 -110.61
N SER A 25 26.21 -39.96 -109.96
CA SER A 25 25.11 -39.19 -110.55
C SER A 25 25.25 -37.74 -110.07
N SER A 26 25.36 -36.92 -111.11
CA SER A 26 25.52 -35.46 -111.01
C SER A 26 24.19 -34.78 -110.66
N SER A 27 23.77 -34.82 -109.33
CA SER A 27 22.58 -34.11 -108.86
C SER A 27 22.85 -33.35 -107.55
N GLY A 28 24.12 -33.29 -107.11
CA GLY A 28 24.49 -32.69 -105.79
C GLY A 28 24.55 -31.16 -105.76
N LYS A 29 24.75 -30.50 -106.84
CA LYS A 29 24.95 -29.03 -106.82
C LYS A 29 23.65 -28.22 -106.72
N THR A 30 22.57 -28.67 -107.31
CA THR A 30 21.28 -27.96 -107.27
C THR A 30 20.57 -28.09 -105.94
N VAL A 31 20.69 -29.24 -105.25
CA VAL A 31 20.14 -29.47 -103.90
C VAL A 31 20.91 -28.70 -102.86
N ALA A 32 22.23 -28.58 -102.98
CA ALA A 32 23.06 -27.79 -102.06
C ALA A 32 22.74 -26.29 -102.16
N ILE A 33 22.49 -25.72 -103.35
CA ILE A 33 22.10 -24.33 -103.50
C ILE A 33 20.70 -24.08 -102.98
N ALA A 34 19.76 -24.97 -103.14
CA ALA A 34 18.42 -24.84 -102.54
C ALA A 34 18.43 -24.91 -101.02
N ILE A 35 19.23 -25.80 -100.42
CA ILE A 35 19.40 -25.88 -98.96
C ILE A 35 20.11 -24.63 -98.40
N CYS A 36 21.15 -24.14 -99.07
CA CYS A 36 21.82 -22.90 -98.70
C CYS A 36 20.91 -21.67 -98.77
N SER A 37 20.00 -21.64 -99.79
CA SER A 37 19.03 -20.54 -99.91
C SER A 37 17.97 -20.58 -98.85
N VAL A 38 17.45 -21.75 -98.47
CA VAL A 38 16.47 -21.93 -97.40
C VAL A 38 17.13 -21.61 -96.05
N VAL A 39 18.37 -22.07 -95.86
CA VAL A 39 19.12 -21.73 -94.63
C VAL A 39 19.43 -20.23 -94.54
N GLY A 40 19.78 -19.61 -95.67
CA GLY A 40 20.00 -18.16 -95.77
C GLY A 40 18.72 -17.35 -95.42
N VAL A 41 17.58 -17.76 -96.02
CA VAL A 41 16.28 -17.13 -95.65
C VAL A 41 15.92 -17.33 -94.19
N MET A 42 16.18 -18.52 -93.61
CA MET A 42 15.96 -18.79 -92.21
C MET A 42 16.87 -17.95 -91.35
N ILE A 43 18.15 -17.75 -91.67
CA ILE A 43 19.07 -16.88 -90.94
C ILE A 43 18.62 -15.42 -91.05
N VAL A 44 18.20 -14.92 -92.17
CA VAL A 44 17.67 -13.55 -92.32
C VAL A 44 16.36 -13.39 -91.53
N ALA A 45 15.47 -14.38 -91.62
CA ALA A 45 14.21 -14.37 -90.88
C ALA A 45 14.48 -14.44 -89.36
N ALA A 46 15.41 -15.30 -88.94
CA ALA A 46 15.81 -15.41 -87.55
C ALA A 46 16.52 -14.13 -87.05
N GLY A 47 17.40 -13.55 -87.87
CA GLY A 47 18.02 -12.26 -87.62
C GLY A 47 17.02 -11.12 -87.50
N GLY A 48 16.05 -11.07 -88.46
CA GLY A 48 14.96 -10.09 -88.38
C GLY A 48 14.07 -10.25 -87.17
N PHE A 49 13.72 -11.47 -86.79
CA PHE A 49 12.97 -11.78 -85.64
C PHE A 49 13.75 -11.40 -84.34
N TYR A 50 15.05 -11.68 -84.30
CA TYR A 50 15.91 -11.29 -83.21
C TYR A 50 15.99 -9.76 -83.00
N LEU A 51 16.22 -9.01 -84.08
CA LEU A 51 16.26 -7.55 -84.12
C LEU A 51 14.89 -6.93 -83.75
N TRP A 52 13.79 -7.54 -84.26
CA TRP A 52 12.44 -7.13 -83.81
C TRP A 52 12.24 -7.31 -82.35
N GLY A 53 12.62 -8.42 -81.73
CA GLY A 53 12.55 -8.67 -80.31
C GLY A 53 13.40 -7.68 -79.48
N MET A 54 14.65 -7.43 -79.93
CA MET A 54 15.49 -6.41 -79.34
C MET A 54 14.81 -5.03 -79.31
N ASN A 55 14.21 -4.62 -80.37
CA ASN A 55 13.52 -3.34 -80.45
C ASN A 55 12.23 -3.30 -79.64
N SER A 56 11.53 -4.43 -79.58
CA SER A 56 10.28 -4.57 -78.83
C SER A 56 10.52 -4.51 -77.33
N TYR A 57 11.67 -4.99 -76.82
CA TYR A 57 12.04 -4.96 -75.38
C TYR A 57 13.00 -3.81 -74.99
N LYS A 58 13.30 -2.90 -75.90
CA LYS A 58 14.26 -1.82 -75.70
C LYS A 58 13.97 -0.98 -74.48
N ASP A 59 12.69 -0.68 -74.14
CA ASP A 59 12.24 0.13 -73.03
C ASP A 59 11.27 -0.64 -72.14
N ARG A 60 11.29 -1.99 -72.18
CA ARG A 60 10.37 -2.87 -71.47
C ARG A 60 11.14 -3.97 -70.77
N PHE A 61 10.58 -4.46 -69.66
CA PHE A 61 11.07 -5.65 -68.96
C PHE A 61 11.01 -6.86 -69.90
N LEU A 62 11.99 -7.73 -69.80
CA LEU A 62 12.03 -8.96 -70.54
C LEU A 62 10.88 -9.90 -70.20
N GLY A 63 10.57 -10.84 -71.11
CA GLY A 63 9.54 -11.84 -70.88
C GLY A 63 9.86 -12.69 -69.64
N ASN A 64 8.82 -13.19 -68.97
CA ASN A 64 8.91 -14.02 -67.76
C ASN A 64 9.64 -13.34 -66.56
N THR A 65 9.45 -12.00 -66.39
CA THR A 65 10.03 -11.19 -65.35
C THR A 65 8.96 -10.85 -64.32
N TYR A 66 9.30 -11.05 -63.05
CA TYR A 66 8.45 -10.77 -61.89
C TYR A 66 9.17 -9.85 -60.90
N ILE A 67 8.43 -8.92 -60.27
CA ILE A 67 8.90 -8.08 -59.16
C ILE A 67 7.94 -8.28 -58.01
N ASN A 68 8.43 -8.74 -56.86
CA ASN A 68 7.62 -9.11 -55.68
C ASN A 68 6.45 -10.05 -56.03
N GLY A 69 6.70 -10.98 -56.97
CA GLY A 69 5.68 -11.92 -57.44
C GLY A 69 4.71 -11.37 -58.48
N ILE A 70 4.78 -10.08 -58.84
CA ILE A 70 3.95 -9.41 -59.83
C ILE A 70 4.60 -9.54 -61.19
N GLU A 71 3.85 -10.02 -62.19
CA GLU A 71 4.36 -10.14 -63.55
C GLU A 71 4.49 -8.76 -64.20
N VAL A 72 5.72 -8.40 -64.55
CA VAL A 72 6.05 -7.15 -65.24
C VAL A 72 6.58 -7.40 -66.66
N SER A 73 6.43 -8.61 -67.16
CA SER A 73 6.86 -9.01 -68.56
C SER A 73 6.29 -8.08 -69.61
N GLY A 74 7.16 -7.52 -70.49
CA GLY A 74 6.78 -6.60 -71.52
C GLY A 74 6.26 -5.23 -71.05
N LYS A 75 6.29 -4.93 -69.83
CA LYS A 75 5.89 -3.64 -69.28
C LYS A 75 7.03 -2.63 -69.32
N THR A 76 6.72 -1.36 -69.52
CA THR A 76 7.67 -0.25 -69.32
C THR A 76 7.97 -0.06 -67.83
N LYS A 77 9.01 0.68 -67.52
CA LYS A 77 9.32 1.02 -66.11
C LYS A 77 8.16 1.71 -65.37
N ALA A 78 7.45 2.59 -66.11
CA ALA A 78 6.28 3.31 -65.50
C ALA A 78 5.09 2.37 -65.28
N GLU A 79 4.80 1.46 -66.26
CA GLU A 79 3.74 0.46 -66.08
C GLU A 79 4.07 -0.52 -64.97
N ALA A 80 5.33 -0.96 -64.85
CA ALA A 80 5.80 -1.83 -63.75
C ALA A 80 5.71 -1.14 -62.42
N TYR A 81 6.10 0.14 -62.30
CA TYR A 81 5.94 0.95 -61.09
C TYR A 81 4.47 0.99 -60.67
N LYS A 82 3.58 1.30 -61.59
CA LYS A 82 2.15 1.36 -61.32
C LYS A 82 1.62 0.03 -60.78
N LEU A 83 1.95 -1.08 -61.40
CA LEU A 83 1.51 -2.41 -60.98
C LEU A 83 2.04 -2.81 -59.61
N VAL A 84 3.31 -2.48 -59.33
CA VAL A 84 3.93 -2.82 -58.03
C VAL A 84 3.43 -1.89 -56.94
N SER A 85 3.21 -0.60 -57.21
CA SER A 85 2.73 0.38 -56.24
C SER A 85 1.25 0.20 -55.89
N GLU A 86 0.42 -0.30 -56.85
CA GLU A 86 -1.00 -0.58 -56.58
C GLU A 86 -1.24 -1.68 -55.51
N GLN A 87 -0.25 -2.51 -55.23
CA GLN A 87 -0.35 -3.54 -54.18
C GLN A 87 0.14 -3.08 -52.81
N ALA A 88 0.94 -2.01 -52.73
CA ALA A 88 1.34 -1.40 -51.44
C ALA A 88 0.46 -0.16 -51.24
N VAL A 89 -0.70 -0.33 -50.60
CA VAL A 89 -1.57 0.79 -50.22
C VAL A 89 -0.91 1.54 -49.04
N ILE A 90 -0.02 2.48 -49.39
CA ILE A 90 0.55 3.40 -48.42
C ILE A 90 -0.42 4.59 -48.33
N PRO A 91 -0.97 4.90 -47.14
CA PRO A 91 -1.89 6.03 -46.96
C PRO A 91 -1.15 7.37 -47.16
N GLU A 92 -1.89 8.44 -47.41
CA GLU A 92 -1.31 9.77 -47.55
C GLU A 92 -0.78 10.35 -46.23
N ALA A 93 -1.29 9.85 -45.11
CA ALA A 93 -0.94 10.30 -43.77
C ALA A 93 -1.00 9.17 -42.74
N ILE A 94 -0.26 9.32 -41.68
CA ILE A 94 -0.33 8.51 -40.46
C ILE A 94 -1.37 9.19 -39.53
N THR A 95 -2.32 8.42 -39.02
CA THR A 95 -3.25 8.88 -37.97
C THR A 95 -2.69 8.53 -36.62
N VAL A 96 -2.59 9.52 -35.75
CA VAL A 96 -2.12 9.31 -34.36
C VAL A 96 -3.26 9.62 -33.40
N THR A 97 -3.60 8.67 -32.54
CA THR A 97 -4.59 8.82 -31.47
C THR A 97 -3.84 9.13 -30.18
N LYS A 98 -4.17 10.26 -29.55
CA LYS A 98 -3.63 10.69 -28.26
C LYS A 98 -4.30 9.94 -27.11
N LYS A 99 -3.73 10.07 -25.91
CA LYS A 99 -4.27 9.47 -24.69
C LYS A 99 -5.65 10.01 -24.29
N ASP A 100 -5.96 11.26 -24.62
CA ASP A 100 -7.27 11.88 -24.44
C ASP A 100 -8.33 11.44 -25.47
N GLY A 101 -7.96 10.52 -26.40
CA GLY A 101 -8.81 10.04 -27.48
C GLY A 101 -8.88 10.95 -28.69
N THR A 102 -8.30 12.15 -28.65
CA THR A 102 -8.22 13.02 -29.83
C THR A 102 -7.22 12.48 -30.85
N THR A 103 -7.45 12.80 -32.12
CA THR A 103 -6.61 12.33 -33.21
C THR A 103 -5.99 13.48 -34.00
N PHE A 104 -4.82 13.26 -34.56
CA PHE A 104 -4.21 14.13 -35.53
C PHE A 104 -3.53 13.33 -36.64
N SER A 105 -3.37 13.95 -37.80
CA SER A 105 -2.70 13.32 -38.93
C SER A 105 -1.32 13.91 -39.17
N ILE A 106 -0.38 13.03 -39.53
CA ILE A 106 0.97 13.37 -39.97
C ILE A 106 1.05 13.03 -41.47
N LYS A 107 1.12 14.04 -42.34
CA LYS A 107 1.30 13.78 -43.76
C LYS A 107 2.67 13.14 -43.99
N LEU A 108 2.74 12.12 -44.85
CA LEU A 108 4.00 11.46 -45.19
C LEU A 108 5.05 12.44 -45.75
N SER A 109 4.61 13.49 -46.44
CA SER A 109 5.49 14.56 -46.92
C SER A 109 6.14 15.38 -45.78
N GLU A 110 5.47 15.52 -44.61
CA GLU A 110 6.03 16.25 -43.46
C GLU A 110 7.21 15.51 -42.84
N ILE A 111 7.21 14.18 -42.90
CA ILE A 111 8.29 13.33 -42.37
C ILE A 111 9.31 12.93 -43.39
N GLY A 112 9.24 13.51 -44.62
CA GLY A 112 10.21 13.25 -45.68
C GLY A 112 10.16 11.83 -46.22
N TYR A 113 8.99 11.21 -46.22
CA TYR A 113 8.79 9.91 -46.84
C TYR A 113 9.25 9.92 -48.28
N ASN A 114 10.06 8.96 -48.65
CA ASN A 114 10.55 8.79 -50.00
C ASN A 114 10.25 7.36 -50.48
N ASP A 115 9.36 7.27 -51.45
CA ASP A 115 9.10 6.01 -52.16
C ASP A 115 10.27 5.68 -53.10
N ASN A 116 11.14 4.77 -52.71
CA ASN A 116 12.28 4.33 -53.47
C ASN A 116 11.90 3.27 -54.55
N THR A 117 10.63 2.89 -54.64
CA THR A 117 10.14 1.82 -55.53
C THR A 117 10.50 2.10 -56.98
N GLN A 118 10.34 3.35 -57.43
CA GLN A 118 10.67 3.75 -58.79
C GLN A 118 12.16 3.57 -59.14
N ASN A 119 13.04 3.88 -58.16
CA ASN A 119 14.48 3.70 -58.31
C ASN A 119 14.85 2.21 -58.37
N LEU A 120 14.25 1.38 -57.53
CA LEU A 120 14.47 -0.06 -57.50
C LEU A 120 13.98 -0.73 -58.81
N ILE A 121 12.80 -0.35 -59.31
CA ILE A 121 12.29 -0.81 -60.58
C ILE A 121 13.23 -0.42 -61.72
N THR A 122 13.74 0.81 -61.72
CA THR A 122 14.74 1.26 -62.71
C THR A 122 16.02 0.44 -62.61
N GLN A 123 16.51 0.15 -61.41
CA GLN A 123 17.68 -0.68 -61.19
C GLN A 123 17.48 -2.10 -61.73
N TYR A 124 16.35 -2.73 -61.42
CA TYR A 124 16.03 -4.09 -61.93
C TYR A 124 15.90 -4.13 -63.43
N TYR A 125 15.32 -3.09 -64.05
CA TYR A 125 15.30 -2.95 -65.51
C TYR A 125 16.72 -2.90 -66.07
N THR A 126 17.65 -2.11 -65.47
CA THR A 126 19.02 -1.98 -65.98
C THR A 126 19.87 -3.22 -65.77
N GLN A 127 19.52 -4.08 -64.80
CA GLN A 127 20.18 -5.38 -64.59
C GLN A 127 19.85 -6.43 -65.67
N GLN A 128 18.80 -6.21 -66.45
CA GLN A 128 18.41 -7.14 -67.55
C GLN A 128 19.25 -6.93 -68.77
N ASN A 129 19.76 -8.06 -69.34
CA ASN A 129 20.47 -8.03 -70.58
C ASN A 129 19.47 -8.18 -71.77
N HIS A 130 19.11 -7.05 -72.34
CA HIS A 130 18.12 -7.01 -73.41
C HIS A 130 18.56 -7.75 -74.72
N TYR A 131 19.84 -8.05 -74.87
CA TYR A 131 20.34 -8.94 -75.95
C TYR A 131 19.93 -10.40 -75.74
N SER A 132 19.57 -10.82 -74.57
CA SER A 132 19.14 -12.19 -74.23
C SER A 132 17.63 -12.37 -74.15
N TRP A 133 16.85 -11.45 -74.76
CA TRP A 133 15.38 -11.43 -74.65
C TRP A 133 14.71 -12.77 -75.01
N PHE A 134 15.22 -13.49 -76.00
CA PHE A 134 14.69 -14.77 -76.43
C PHE A 134 14.87 -15.89 -75.43
N SER A 135 16.05 -15.94 -74.78
CA SER A 135 16.33 -16.93 -73.74
C SER A 135 15.65 -16.55 -72.40
N SER A 136 15.44 -15.27 -72.16
CA SER A 136 14.76 -14.78 -70.96
C SER A 136 13.27 -15.18 -70.99
N ALA A 137 12.62 -15.27 -72.12
CA ALA A 137 11.25 -15.75 -72.20
C ALA A 137 11.06 -17.20 -71.73
N MET A 138 12.16 -17.98 -71.70
CA MET A 138 12.16 -19.39 -71.30
C MET A 138 12.58 -19.58 -69.82
N LYS A 139 13.07 -18.54 -69.18
CA LYS A 139 13.56 -18.61 -67.79
C LYS A 139 12.91 -17.51 -66.91
N ARG A 140 12.23 -17.93 -65.86
CA ARG A 140 11.66 -16.98 -64.90
C ARG A 140 12.76 -16.20 -64.21
N THR A 141 12.58 -14.87 -64.18
CA THR A 141 13.46 -13.95 -63.45
C THR A 141 12.63 -13.24 -62.34
N ASP A 142 12.98 -13.50 -61.15
CA ASP A 142 12.33 -12.88 -59.99
C ASP A 142 13.25 -11.84 -59.34
N PHE A 143 12.72 -10.64 -59.19
CA PHE A 143 13.30 -9.59 -58.39
C PHE A 143 12.43 -9.43 -57.17
N THR A 144 13.07 -9.35 -56.00
CA THR A 144 12.38 -9.11 -54.75
C THR A 144 13.03 -7.94 -54.01
N PHE A 145 12.22 -7.08 -53.46
CA PHE A 145 12.66 -6.06 -52.53
C PHE A 145 11.66 -5.98 -51.38
N GLU A 146 12.17 -5.76 -50.17
CA GLU A 146 11.35 -5.33 -49.07
C GLU A 146 11.08 -3.83 -49.26
N SER A 147 9.82 -3.46 -49.40
CA SER A 147 9.41 -2.07 -49.36
C SER A 147 9.57 -1.58 -47.91
N LYS A 148 10.79 -1.19 -47.51
CA LYS A 148 10.98 -0.52 -46.22
C LYS A 148 10.48 0.90 -46.38
N PHE A 149 9.47 1.23 -45.58
CA PHE A 149 8.97 2.58 -45.45
C PHE A 149 10.13 3.45 -44.90
N LYS A 150 10.68 4.32 -45.71
CA LYS A 150 11.80 5.19 -45.36
C LYS A 150 11.30 6.60 -45.17
N TYR A 151 11.54 7.11 -43.97
CA TYR A 151 11.21 8.46 -43.58
C TYR A 151 12.38 9.07 -42.76
N ASP A 152 12.30 10.36 -42.53
CA ASP A 152 13.27 11.10 -41.71
C ASP A 152 12.78 11.12 -40.24
N LYS A 153 13.42 10.32 -39.40
CA LYS A 153 13.08 10.20 -37.98
C LYS A 153 13.10 11.55 -37.24
N ALA A 154 14.10 12.40 -37.51
CA ALA A 154 14.19 13.70 -36.87
C ALA A 154 13.02 14.65 -37.26
N LYS A 155 12.47 14.47 -38.44
CA LYS A 155 11.26 15.21 -38.84
C LYS A 155 10.02 14.67 -38.13
N LEU A 156 9.91 13.34 -37.96
CA LEU A 156 8.82 12.71 -37.20
C LEU A 156 8.84 13.19 -35.78
N GLU A 157 9.98 13.12 -35.08
CA GLU A 157 10.16 13.62 -33.71
C GLU A 157 9.75 15.09 -33.56
N LYS A 158 10.14 15.93 -34.52
CA LYS A 158 9.76 17.36 -34.53
C LYS A 158 8.24 17.56 -34.68
N VAL A 159 7.55 16.72 -35.45
CA VAL A 159 6.09 16.76 -35.56
C VAL A 159 5.44 16.29 -34.28
N LEU A 160 5.91 15.18 -33.69
CA LEU A 160 5.40 14.64 -32.44
C LEU A 160 5.61 15.64 -31.30
N LYS A 161 6.81 16.23 -31.21
CA LYS A 161 7.07 17.28 -30.22
C LYS A 161 6.02 18.38 -30.28
N ARG A 162 5.82 18.97 -31.46
CA ARG A 162 4.86 20.06 -31.65
C ARG A 162 3.40 19.66 -31.36
N LYS A 163 3.02 18.42 -31.73
CA LYS A 163 1.62 17.97 -31.69
C LYS A 163 1.23 17.31 -30.36
N VAL A 164 2.19 16.76 -29.63
CA VAL A 164 1.98 16.04 -28.38
C VAL A 164 2.59 16.80 -27.20
N LEU A 165 3.90 17.09 -27.23
CA LEU A 165 4.61 17.65 -26.06
C LEU A 165 4.34 19.15 -25.88
N ASP A 166 4.37 19.95 -26.95
CA ASP A 166 4.18 21.39 -26.91
C ASP A 166 2.68 21.77 -26.98
N SER A 167 1.77 20.81 -26.80
CA SER A 167 0.34 21.05 -26.86
C SER A 167 -0.11 21.74 -25.55
N GLN A 168 -0.74 22.91 -25.66
CA GLN A 168 -1.31 23.63 -24.52
C GLN A 168 -2.49 22.91 -23.84
N SER A 169 -2.94 21.80 -24.37
CA SER A 169 -4.04 20.99 -23.81
C SER A 169 -3.58 19.81 -22.97
N THR A 170 -2.28 19.61 -22.80
CA THR A 170 -1.75 18.53 -21.96
C THR A 170 -2.10 18.75 -20.49
N LYS A 171 -2.58 17.68 -19.84
CA LYS A 171 -2.94 17.67 -18.43
C LYS A 171 -1.98 16.79 -17.67
N ASP A 172 -1.48 17.27 -16.54
CA ASP A 172 -0.78 16.43 -15.57
C ASP A 172 -1.77 15.46 -14.91
N PRO A 173 -1.32 14.32 -14.42
CA PRO A 173 -2.14 13.47 -13.58
C PRO A 173 -2.44 14.18 -12.26
N GLU A 174 -3.57 13.89 -11.66
CA GLU A 174 -3.90 14.32 -10.30
C GLU A 174 -3.89 13.09 -9.41
N ASP A 175 -3.33 13.21 -8.21
CA ASP A 175 -3.26 12.15 -7.23
C ASP A 175 -4.64 11.85 -6.63
N ALA A 176 -4.82 10.62 -6.19
CA ALA A 176 -5.97 10.25 -5.37
C ALA A 176 -5.84 10.91 -3.99
N TYR A 177 -6.97 11.24 -3.37
CA TYR A 177 -7.02 11.79 -2.02
C TYR A 177 -8.25 11.31 -1.27
N ILE A 178 -8.20 11.42 0.06
CA ILE A 178 -9.35 11.11 0.92
C ILE A 178 -10.08 12.42 1.24
N LYS A 179 -11.39 12.40 1.06
CA LYS A 179 -12.25 13.55 1.35
C LYS A 179 -13.24 13.19 2.44
N LYS A 180 -13.42 14.09 3.43
CA LYS A 180 -14.48 14.01 4.43
C LYS A 180 -15.81 14.44 3.83
N GLY A 181 -16.85 13.61 3.98
CA GLY A 181 -18.24 13.92 3.61
C GLY A 181 -18.98 14.71 4.70
N ASP A 182 -20.17 15.20 4.38
CA ASP A 182 -21.02 15.95 5.31
C ASP A 182 -21.59 15.10 6.45
N ASP A 183 -21.57 13.78 6.30
CA ASP A 183 -22.03 12.77 7.25
C ASP A 183 -20.90 12.19 8.11
N ASN A 184 -19.76 12.88 8.20
CA ASN A 184 -18.52 12.40 8.84
C ASN A 184 -17.90 11.15 8.19
N SER A 185 -18.45 10.62 7.11
CA SER A 185 -17.80 9.54 6.37
C SER A 185 -16.60 10.07 5.56
N TYR A 186 -15.66 9.19 5.28
CA TYR A 186 -14.52 9.45 4.41
C TYR A 186 -14.66 8.66 3.12
N VAL A 187 -14.35 9.28 1.99
CA VAL A 187 -14.39 8.65 0.67
C VAL A 187 -13.08 8.90 -0.07
N VAL A 188 -12.62 7.87 -0.77
CA VAL A 188 -11.46 8.02 -1.66
C VAL A 188 -11.93 8.64 -2.96
N VAL A 189 -11.37 9.80 -3.31
CA VAL A 189 -11.49 10.40 -4.63
C VAL A 189 -10.36 9.84 -5.49
N LYS A 190 -10.74 9.17 -6.58
CA LYS A 190 -9.77 8.50 -7.46
C LYS A 190 -8.86 9.49 -8.16
N GLU A 191 -7.65 9.03 -8.40
CA GLU A 191 -6.69 9.71 -9.25
C GLU A 191 -7.20 9.92 -10.66
N THR A 192 -6.71 10.94 -11.33
CA THR A 192 -6.92 11.14 -12.76
C THR A 192 -5.61 10.89 -13.50
N THR A 193 -5.73 10.14 -14.61
CA THR A 193 -4.59 9.92 -15.48
C THR A 193 -4.49 11.06 -16.48
N GLY A 194 -3.49 11.91 -16.37
CA GLY A 194 -3.19 12.94 -17.35
C GLY A 194 -2.68 12.37 -18.67
N ASP A 195 -2.42 13.25 -19.63
CA ASP A 195 -1.82 12.97 -20.95
C ASP A 195 -0.44 13.61 -21.10
N ALA A 196 0.10 14.20 -20.06
CA ALA A 196 1.46 14.74 -20.03
C ALA A 196 2.49 13.61 -20.09
N VAL A 197 3.45 13.77 -21.02
CA VAL A 197 4.58 12.84 -21.14
C VAL A 197 5.62 13.16 -20.08
N GLU A 198 6.18 12.13 -19.45
CA GLU A 198 7.28 12.27 -18.49
C GLU A 198 8.55 12.71 -19.23
N GLU A 199 9.21 13.75 -18.74
CA GLU A 199 10.36 14.37 -19.43
C GLU A 199 11.49 13.36 -19.73
N GLY A 200 11.73 12.44 -18.84
CA GLY A 200 12.71 11.36 -19.00
C GLY A 200 12.30 10.26 -20.00
N LYS A 201 11.06 10.26 -20.50
CA LYS A 201 10.50 9.21 -21.38
C LYS A 201 10.05 9.70 -22.75
N ILE A 202 10.52 10.87 -23.15
CA ILE A 202 10.21 11.43 -24.48
C ILE A 202 10.73 10.51 -25.59
N ASP A 203 11.92 9.94 -25.41
CA ASP A 203 12.53 9.04 -26.40
C ASP A 203 11.75 7.71 -26.52
N GLU A 204 11.09 7.26 -25.46
CA GLU A 204 10.19 6.09 -25.51
C GLU A 204 8.95 6.37 -26.35
N LEU A 205 8.37 7.58 -26.25
CA LEU A 205 7.27 7.99 -27.11
C LEU A 205 7.69 7.95 -28.59
N TYR A 206 8.85 8.53 -28.89
CA TYR A 206 9.34 8.55 -30.28
C TYR A 206 9.60 7.13 -30.78
N SER A 207 10.30 6.33 -30.01
CA SER A 207 10.60 4.93 -30.33
C SER A 207 9.32 4.10 -30.52
N TYR A 208 8.30 4.33 -29.69
CA TYR A 208 7.02 3.63 -29.82
C TYR A 208 6.37 3.92 -31.17
N VAL A 209 6.27 5.22 -31.54
CA VAL A 209 5.67 5.62 -32.81
C VAL A 209 6.50 5.09 -34.01
N GLU A 210 7.82 5.20 -33.95
CA GLU A 210 8.72 4.67 -34.98
C GLU A 210 8.54 3.17 -35.20
N ASN A 211 8.50 2.39 -34.11
CA ASN A 211 8.30 0.94 -34.21
C ASN A 211 6.95 0.60 -34.83
N GLN A 212 5.87 1.32 -34.48
CA GLN A 212 4.57 1.09 -35.10
C GLN A 212 4.59 1.38 -36.60
N ILE A 213 5.25 2.46 -37.03
CA ILE A 213 5.39 2.81 -38.45
C ILE A 213 6.28 1.80 -39.18
N ASP A 214 7.40 1.39 -38.57
CA ASP A 214 8.32 0.41 -39.15
C ASP A 214 7.67 -0.97 -39.29
N ASP A 215 6.70 -1.31 -38.40
CA ASP A 215 5.87 -2.51 -38.50
C ASP A 215 4.71 -2.38 -39.50
N GLY A 216 4.59 -1.22 -40.19
CA GLY A 216 3.58 -0.97 -41.22
C GLY A 216 2.23 -0.49 -40.69
N SER A 217 2.14 -0.07 -39.45
CA SER A 217 0.93 0.55 -38.89
C SER A 217 0.90 2.05 -39.19
N PHE A 218 -0.18 2.49 -39.84
CA PHE A 218 -0.44 3.90 -40.12
C PHE A 218 -1.54 4.50 -39.25
N ASP A 219 -2.13 3.70 -38.35
CA ASP A 219 -3.02 4.11 -37.26
C ASP A 219 -2.31 3.81 -35.94
N VAL A 220 -1.71 4.83 -35.35
CA VAL A 220 -0.86 4.70 -34.18
C VAL A 220 -1.58 5.26 -32.94
N ASP A 221 -1.86 4.39 -31.98
CA ASP A 221 -2.47 4.75 -30.71
C ASP A 221 -1.39 4.94 -29.65
N ILE A 222 -0.99 6.21 -29.42
CA ILE A 222 0.06 6.53 -28.45
C ILE A 222 -0.42 6.45 -27.00
N SER A 223 -1.72 6.24 -26.73
CA SER A 223 -2.21 6.00 -25.36
C SER A 223 -1.59 4.75 -24.72
N LYS A 224 -1.09 3.82 -25.56
CA LYS A 224 -0.46 2.56 -25.15
C LYS A 224 1.04 2.68 -24.89
N ALA A 225 1.65 3.82 -25.19
CA ALA A 225 3.06 4.06 -24.92
C ALA A 225 3.26 4.26 -23.40
N ASP A 226 4.25 3.57 -22.79
CA ASP A 226 4.57 3.72 -21.35
C ASP A 226 5.48 4.94 -21.11
N CYS A 227 5.02 6.09 -21.57
CA CYS A 227 5.76 7.34 -21.51
C CYS A 227 5.07 8.46 -20.74
N TYR A 228 3.86 8.22 -20.23
CA TYR A 228 3.08 9.24 -19.55
C TYR A 228 3.43 9.34 -18.08
N LYS A 229 3.32 10.56 -17.54
CA LYS A 229 3.34 10.78 -16.10
C LYS A 229 2.24 9.95 -15.44
N LYS A 230 2.58 9.36 -14.29
CA LYS A 230 1.63 8.60 -13.46
C LYS A 230 1.34 9.40 -12.20
N PRO A 231 0.15 9.30 -11.64
CA PRO A 231 -0.11 9.85 -10.32
C PRO A 231 0.82 9.19 -9.30
N ALA A 232 1.27 9.95 -8.33
CA ALA A 232 2.12 9.44 -7.25
C ALA A 232 1.29 8.62 -6.25
N ILE A 233 0.06 9.05 -5.99
CA ILE A 233 -0.87 8.41 -5.08
C ILE A 233 -2.07 7.86 -5.88
N THR A 234 -2.37 6.58 -5.69
CA THR A 234 -3.52 5.91 -6.31
C THR A 234 -4.59 5.61 -5.28
N ALA A 235 -5.83 5.41 -5.73
CA ALA A 235 -6.96 5.07 -4.85
C ALA A 235 -6.68 3.79 -4.04
N ASP A 236 -6.05 2.79 -4.65
CA ASP A 236 -5.73 1.52 -3.99
C ASP A 236 -4.78 1.72 -2.79
N MET A 237 -3.89 2.73 -2.83
CA MET A 237 -2.98 3.05 -1.72
C MET A 237 -3.71 3.66 -0.53
N LEU A 238 -4.85 4.31 -0.75
CA LEU A 238 -5.63 5.03 0.26
C LEU A 238 -6.82 4.23 0.81
N GLU A 239 -7.21 3.12 0.18
CA GLU A 239 -8.39 2.34 0.58
C GLU A 239 -8.32 1.87 2.04
N GLU A 240 -7.16 1.40 2.49
CA GLU A 240 -6.98 0.93 3.87
C GLU A 240 -7.11 2.08 4.88
N THR A 241 -6.46 3.23 4.60
CA THR A 241 -6.56 4.42 5.46
C THR A 241 -7.99 4.94 5.52
N CYS A 242 -8.67 5.02 4.38
CA CYS A 242 -10.07 5.44 4.33
C CYS A 242 -10.99 4.50 5.12
N LYS A 243 -10.76 3.19 5.02
CA LYS A 243 -11.51 2.21 5.81
C LYS A 243 -11.25 2.35 7.30
N LYS A 244 -10.01 2.56 7.71
CA LYS A 244 -9.67 2.80 9.12
C LYS A 244 -10.37 4.05 9.66
N LEU A 245 -10.32 5.16 8.92
CA LEU A 245 -11.02 6.40 9.29
C LEU A 245 -12.54 6.18 9.46
N ASN A 246 -13.17 5.47 8.53
CA ASN A 246 -14.61 5.18 8.63
C ASN A 246 -14.93 4.24 9.80
N ASN A 247 -14.06 3.28 10.12
CA ASN A 247 -14.26 2.40 11.27
C ASN A 247 -14.27 3.15 12.60
N LEU A 248 -13.59 4.31 12.69
CA LEU A 248 -13.56 5.11 13.94
C LEU A 248 -14.94 5.62 14.34
N ASN A 249 -15.85 5.83 13.40
CA ASN A 249 -17.23 6.21 13.69
C ASN A 249 -18.01 5.13 14.48
N ASP A 250 -17.62 3.87 14.30
CA ASP A 250 -18.30 2.72 14.89
C ASP A 250 -17.60 2.19 16.16
N ILE A 251 -16.52 2.85 16.61
CA ILE A 251 -15.79 2.45 17.80
C ILE A 251 -16.58 2.83 19.05
N GLU A 252 -16.70 1.89 19.95
CA GLU A 252 -17.20 2.09 21.29
C GLU A 252 -16.20 1.54 22.32
N ILE A 253 -15.71 2.40 23.20
CA ILE A 253 -14.88 2.00 24.35
C ILE A 253 -15.71 2.19 25.61
N THR A 254 -16.16 1.08 26.18
CA THR A 254 -16.99 1.08 27.40
C THR A 254 -16.13 0.81 28.61
N PHE A 255 -16.07 1.78 29.52
CA PHE A 255 -15.41 1.65 30.82
C PHE A 255 -16.40 1.10 31.84
N ASP A 256 -16.06 -0.04 32.45
CA ASP A 256 -16.81 -0.66 33.54
C ASP A 256 -16.33 -0.13 34.89
N PHE A 257 -17.22 0.55 35.60
CA PHE A 257 -17.03 1.01 36.94
C PHE A 257 -17.76 0.11 37.98
N ILE A 258 -18.15 -1.11 37.57
CA ILE A 258 -18.84 -2.13 38.36
C ILE A 258 -20.30 -1.79 38.67
N TYR A 259 -20.62 -0.60 39.10
CA TYR A 259 -21.98 -0.14 39.38
C TYR A 259 -22.58 0.71 38.25
N THR A 260 -21.76 1.14 37.34
CA THR A 260 -22.17 1.91 36.14
C THR A 260 -21.10 1.73 35.07
N THR A 261 -21.45 2.12 33.86
CA THR A 261 -20.56 2.13 32.71
C THR A 261 -20.54 3.52 32.09
N GLU A 262 -19.41 3.89 31.47
CA GLU A 262 -19.29 5.06 30.62
C GLU A 262 -18.77 4.62 29.26
N THR A 263 -19.43 5.06 28.21
CA THR A 263 -19.05 4.69 26.83
C THR A 263 -18.51 5.91 26.09
N LEU A 264 -17.27 5.81 25.65
CA LEU A 264 -16.67 6.72 24.69
C LEU A 264 -17.08 6.25 23.29
N THR A 265 -17.80 7.09 22.57
CA THR A 265 -18.34 6.77 21.25
C THR A 265 -17.46 7.29 20.11
N GLY A 266 -17.63 6.70 18.94
CA GLY A 266 -16.97 7.15 17.72
C GLY A 266 -17.16 8.62 17.41
N ASP A 267 -18.34 9.19 17.66
CA ASP A 267 -18.59 10.63 17.47
C ASP A 267 -17.60 11.50 18.25
N THR A 268 -17.34 11.15 19.51
CA THR A 268 -16.38 11.86 20.37
C THR A 268 -14.95 11.62 19.88
N ILE A 269 -14.63 10.38 19.50
CA ILE A 269 -13.31 10.00 18.98
C ILE A 269 -12.99 10.79 17.69
N MET A 270 -13.97 10.92 16.80
CA MET A 270 -13.79 11.65 15.54
C MET A 270 -13.41 13.11 15.72
N ASP A 271 -13.82 13.74 16.83
CA ASP A 271 -13.39 15.12 17.16
C ASP A 271 -11.93 15.21 17.60
N TRP A 272 -11.30 14.08 17.93
CA TRP A 272 -9.89 13.99 18.31
C TRP A 272 -8.97 13.63 17.14
N ILE A 273 -9.54 13.22 16.00
CA ILE A 273 -8.77 12.78 14.86
C ILE A 273 -8.30 13.97 14.04
N THR A 274 -7.02 14.03 13.79
CA THR A 274 -6.41 14.92 12.81
C THR A 274 -5.93 14.08 11.63
N PHE A 275 -6.43 14.42 10.45
CA PHE A 275 -6.09 13.78 9.19
C PHE A 275 -5.60 14.85 8.22
N ASP A 276 -4.41 14.66 7.64
CA ASP A 276 -3.83 15.56 6.64
C ASP A 276 -4.22 15.07 5.24
N GLU A 277 -5.13 15.80 4.60
CA GLU A 277 -5.60 15.47 3.24
C GLU A 277 -4.47 15.51 2.20
N ASP A 278 -3.45 16.34 2.43
CA ASP A 278 -2.29 16.49 1.53
C ASP A 278 -1.25 15.37 1.73
N ASN A 279 -1.33 14.63 2.85
CA ASN A 279 -0.43 13.53 3.20
C ASN A 279 -1.19 12.30 3.71
N ALA A 280 -2.19 11.90 2.96
CA ALA A 280 -3.10 10.81 3.34
C ALA A 280 -2.42 9.45 3.58
N GLU A 281 -1.22 9.23 3.00
CA GLU A 281 -0.43 8.02 3.24
C GLU A 281 0.14 7.94 4.67
N ALA A 282 0.34 9.08 5.33
CA ALA A 282 0.80 9.13 6.72
C ALA A 282 -0.26 8.63 7.72
N GLY A 283 -1.51 8.46 7.28
CA GLY A 283 -2.62 8.05 8.12
C GLY A 283 -3.20 9.21 8.91
N TYR A 284 -3.75 8.91 10.08
CA TYR A 284 -4.31 9.90 11.01
C TYR A 284 -3.57 9.91 12.34
N THR A 285 -3.70 10.98 13.08
CA THR A 285 -3.20 11.11 14.45
C THR A 285 -4.34 11.39 15.42
N VAL A 286 -4.19 10.92 16.65
CA VAL A 286 -5.12 11.17 17.75
C VAL A 286 -4.63 12.37 18.55
N ASP A 287 -5.51 13.31 18.86
CA ASP A 287 -5.23 14.43 19.75
C ASP A 287 -5.23 13.92 21.22
N GLU A 288 -4.02 13.67 21.73
CA GLU A 288 -3.80 13.13 23.08
C GLU A 288 -4.29 14.09 24.18
N ASP A 289 -4.25 15.41 23.95
CA ASP A 289 -4.74 16.40 24.91
C ASP A 289 -6.26 16.28 25.11
N LYS A 290 -7.00 16.01 24.04
CA LYS A 290 -8.45 15.78 24.14
C LYS A 290 -8.78 14.42 24.76
N ALA A 291 -8.00 13.39 24.43
CA ALA A 291 -8.14 12.09 25.08
C ALA A 291 -7.86 12.19 26.57
N MET A 292 -6.83 12.92 26.98
CA MET A 292 -6.51 13.19 28.38
C MET A 292 -7.63 13.96 29.09
N ALA A 293 -8.18 15.01 28.46
CA ALA A 293 -9.30 15.76 29.02
C ALA A 293 -10.53 14.87 29.30
N TYR A 294 -10.81 13.92 28.42
CA TYR A 294 -11.86 12.93 28.66
C TYR A 294 -11.56 12.04 29.86
N VAL A 295 -10.30 11.62 30.02
CA VAL A 295 -9.89 10.80 31.18
C VAL A 295 -9.91 11.61 32.48
N GLU A 296 -9.56 12.89 32.43
CA GLU A 296 -9.70 13.81 33.59
C GLU A 296 -11.17 13.92 34.04
N ASP A 297 -12.09 14.03 33.08
CA ASP A 297 -13.54 14.00 33.35
C ASP A 297 -14.00 12.69 33.99
N LEU A 298 -13.47 11.54 33.53
CA LEU A 298 -13.74 10.25 34.20
C LEU A 298 -13.20 10.22 35.62
N ALA A 299 -11.98 10.71 35.86
CA ALA A 299 -11.38 10.77 37.18
C ALA A 299 -12.17 11.71 38.10
N ASP A 300 -12.62 12.84 37.61
CA ASP A 300 -13.45 13.76 38.38
C ASP A 300 -14.80 13.16 38.81
N LYS A 301 -15.41 12.35 37.95
CA LYS A 301 -16.67 11.66 38.24
C LYS A 301 -16.51 10.46 39.19
N TYR A 302 -15.44 9.68 39.00
CA TYR A 302 -15.35 8.34 39.56
C TYR A 302 -14.26 8.12 40.62
N ASP A 303 -13.28 9.01 40.71
CA ASP A 303 -12.26 8.93 41.74
C ASP A 303 -12.86 9.27 43.11
N THR A 304 -12.45 8.49 44.12
CA THR A 304 -12.81 8.72 45.53
C THR A 304 -11.60 8.93 46.43
N TYR A 305 -10.40 8.60 45.94
CA TYR A 305 -9.15 8.90 46.64
C TYR A 305 -8.95 10.41 46.73
N GLY A 306 -8.71 10.87 47.97
CA GLY A 306 -8.52 12.31 48.22
C GLY A 306 -9.79 13.16 48.15
N LYS A 307 -10.93 12.63 47.82
CA LYS A 307 -12.20 13.37 47.76
C LYS A 307 -12.93 13.34 49.12
N ASP A 308 -13.80 14.29 49.35
CA ASP A 308 -14.70 14.30 50.51
C ASP A 308 -15.63 13.09 50.48
N ARG A 309 -15.89 12.50 51.67
CA ARG A 309 -16.82 11.38 51.82
C ARG A 309 -17.88 11.65 52.85
N GLU A 310 -19.12 11.47 52.48
CA GLU A 310 -20.21 11.40 53.42
C GLU A 310 -20.23 10.00 54.08
N PHE A 311 -20.04 9.95 55.40
CA PHE A 311 -20.06 8.71 56.17
C PHE A 311 -21.14 8.72 57.23
N LYS A 312 -22.05 7.78 57.17
CA LYS A 312 -23.10 7.58 58.15
C LYS A 312 -22.53 6.78 59.32
N THR A 313 -22.18 7.45 60.38
CA THR A 313 -21.63 6.83 61.59
C THR A 313 -22.67 6.08 62.38
N THR A 314 -22.23 5.14 63.20
CA THR A 314 -23.09 4.37 64.13
C THR A 314 -23.78 5.22 65.16
N LYS A 315 -23.14 6.26 65.69
CA LYS A 315 -23.62 7.02 66.86
C LYS A 315 -23.85 8.51 66.57
N ARG A 316 -23.20 9.12 65.57
CA ARG A 316 -23.15 10.58 65.41
C ARG A 316 -23.90 11.11 64.24
N GLY A 317 -24.64 10.25 63.52
CA GLY A 317 -25.26 10.63 62.27
C GLY A 317 -24.25 10.69 61.11
N THR A 318 -24.55 11.44 60.06
CA THR A 318 -23.67 11.59 58.91
C THR A 318 -22.59 12.64 59.19
N ILE A 319 -21.36 12.33 58.88
CA ILE A 319 -20.21 13.24 58.92
C ILE A 319 -19.54 13.29 57.60
N THR A 320 -18.86 14.40 57.29
CA THR A 320 -17.97 14.51 56.12
C THR A 320 -16.55 14.14 56.55
N ILE A 321 -15.96 13.15 55.87
CA ILE A 321 -14.53 12.88 55.98
C ILE A 321 -13.88 13.68 54.86
N SER A 322 -13.13 14.71 55.26
CA SER A 322 -12.62 15.69 54.33
C SER A 322 -11.52 15.15 53.43
N GLU A 323 -11.38 15.81 52.28
CA GLU A 323 -10.33 15.56 51.31
C GLU A 323 -8.95 15.38 51.97
N GLY A 324 -8.19 14.41 51.45
CA GLY A 324 -6.84 14.11 51.93
C GLY A 324 -6.76 13.40 53.30
N GLN A 325 -7.89 13.08 53.96
CA GLN A 325 -7.91 12.29 55.17
C GLN A 325 -7.91 10.79 54.89
N GLY A 326 -6.80 10.13 55.22
CA GLY A 326 -6.61 8.70 55.01
C GLY A 326 -5.84 8.38 53.70
N CYS A 327 -5.86 7.10 53.36
CA CYS A 327 -5.12 6.59 52.17
C CYS A 327 -5.93 5.53 51.39
N TYR A 328 -7.25 5.63 51.43
CA TYR A 328 -8.15 4.70 50.74
C TYR A 328 -9.01 5.43 49.71
N GLY A 329 -9.19 4.80 48.62
CA GLY A 329 -10.09 5.28 47.56
C GLY A 329 -9.74 4.73 46.20
N TRP A 330 -10.56 5.08 45.25
CA TRP A 330 -10.38 4.80 43.84
C TRP A 330 -9.57 5.93 43.25
N TRP A 331 -8.57 5.59 42.45
CA TRP A 331 -7.71 6.55 41.77
C TRP A 331 -7.34 6.04 40.42
N ILE A 332 -7.84 6.69 39.37
CA ILE A 332 -7.53 6.39 37.99
C ILE A 332 -6.11 6.87 37.67
N ASP A 333 -5.29 5.99 37.10
CA ASP A 333 -4.03 6.37 36.48
C ASP A 333 -4.36 7.02 35.15
N GLN A 334 -4.50 8.34 35.16
CA GLN A 334 -4.98 9.12 34.01
C GLN A 334 -4.10 8.91 32.77
N GLN A 335 -2.77 8.93 32.94
CA GLN A 335 -1.87 8.72 31.80
C GLN A 335 -2.03 7.34 31.18
N LYS A 336 -2.01 6.29 31.99
CA LYS A 336 -2.15 4.93 31.45
C LYS A 336 -3.55 4.65 30.87
N THR A 337 -4.57 5.30 31.39
CA THR A 337 -5.92 5.19 30.83
C THR A 337 -6.01 5.94 29.49
N CYS A 338 -5.37 7.11 29.38
CA CYS A 338 -5.24 7.84 28.12
C CYS A 338 -4.46 7.02 27.09
N ASP A 339 -3.30 6.46 27.47
CA ASP A 339 -2.49 5.61 26.60
C ASP A 339 -3.30 4.39 26.08
N LEU A 340 -4.15 3.81 26.95
CA LEU A 340 -5.04 2.71 26.58
C LEU A 340 -6.08 3.14 25.55
N ILE A 341 -6.69 4.32 25.71
CA ILE A 341 -7.66 4.86 24.77
C ILE A 341 -6.99 5.11 23.43
N VAL A 342 -5.85 5.80 23.42
CA VAL A 342 -5.11 6.12 22.19
C VAL A 342 -4.72 4.84 21.44
N ASP A 343 -4.20 3.83 22.14
CA ASP A 343 -3.82 2.53 21.56
C ASP A 343 -5.03 1.81 20.90
N LEU A 344 -6.19 1.83 21.56
CA LEU A 344 -7.43 1.25 21.03
C LEU A 344 -7.92 2.00 19.77
N VAL A 345 -7.88 3.33 19.81
CA VAL A 345 -8.30 4.17 18.69
C VAL A 345 -7.35 4.01 17.51
N GLU A 346 -6.03 3.97 17.72
CA GLU A 346 -5.05 3.74 16.66
C GLU A 346 -5.19 2.35 16.01
N LYS A 347 -5.62 1.35 16.80
CA LYS A 347 -5.91 0.00 16.30
C LYS A 347 -7.27 -0.11 15.62
N GLY A 348 -8.18 0.84 15.85
CA GLY A 348 -9.55 0.78 15.37
C GLY A 348 -10.37 -0.30 16.09
N GLU A 349 -10.15 -0.51 17.40
CA GLU A 349 -10.75 -1.59 18.18
C GLU A 349 -11.74 -1.05 19.21
N SER A 350 -12.95 -1.61 19.24
CA SER A 350 -13.89 -1.43 20.35
C SER A 350 -13.50 -2.30 21.53
N ALA A 351 -13.76 -1.85 22.75
CA ALA A 351 -13.44 -2.60 23.95
C ALA A 351 -14.45 -2.38 25.06
N GLU A 352 -14.66 -3.42 25.87
CA GLU A 352 -15.22 -3.32 27.20
C GLU A 352 -14.07 -3.54 28.18
N THR A 353 -13.75 -2.54 29.00
CA THR A 353 -12.58 -2.56 29.87
C THR A 353 -12.82 -1.78 31.15
N GLU A 354 -11.92 -1.92 32.10
CA GLU A 354 -11.86 -1.03 33.28
C GLU A 354 -10.86 0.10 33.00
N PRO A 355 -10.99 1.29 33.59
CA PRO A 355 -9.91 2.26 33.58
C PRO A 355 -8.69 1.69 34.32
N VAL A 356 -7.51 2.12 33.93
CA VAL A 356 -6.28 1.72 34.61
C VAL A 356 -6.22 2.44 35.94
N TYR A 357 -6.19 1.68 37.03
CA TYR A 357 -6.07 2.26 38.39
C TYR A 357 -4.61 2.48 38.76
N TYR A 358 -4.36 3.56 39.49
CA TYR A 358 -3.02 3.90 39.96
C TYR A 358 -2.47 2.83 40.89
N VAL A 359 -1.26 2.38 40.61
CA VAL A 359 -0.47 1.49 41.47
C VAL A 359 0.83 2.19 41.77
N ASN A 360 1.17 2.37 43.04
CA ASN A 360 2.44 2.96 43.43
C ASN A 360 3.58 1.95 43.23
N PRO A 361 4.47 2.12 42.25
CA PRO A 361 5.52 1.14 41.92
C PRO A 361 6.61 1.06 43.01
N ASP A 362 6.79 2.12 43.80
CA ASP A 362 7.85 2.23 44.83
C ASP A 362 7.39 1.76 46.20
N SER A 363 6.15 1.35 46.37
CA SER A 363 5.56 0.93 47.60
C SER A 363 5.30 -0.57 47.63
N ALA A 364 5.73 -1.24 48.72
CA ALA A 364 5.30 -2.60 49.02
C ALA A 364 3.77 -2.68 49.30
N TYR A 365 3.12 -1.55 49.34
CA TYR A 365 1.69 -1.39 49.59
C TYR A 365 1.06 -0.78 48.32
N GLU A 366 0.46 -1.63 47.50
CA GLU A 366 -0.31 -1.19 46.35
C GLU A 366 -1.51 -0.36 46.84
N TYR A 367 -1.68 0.83 46.28
CA TYR A 367 -2.93 1.59 46.41
C TYR A 367 -3.98 0.89 45.53
N THR A 368 -4.45 -0.25 45.96
CA THR A 368 -5.53 -0.94 45.28
C THR A 368 -6.77 -0.82 46.14
N CYS A 369 -7.79 -0.21 45.62
CA CYS A 369 -9.11 -0.34 46.16
C CYS A 369 -9.64 -1.76 45.90
N ASN A 370 -10.49 -2.24 46.77
CA ASN A 370 -11.20 -3.49 46.46
C ASN A 370 -12.36 -3.17 45.50
N LYS A 371 -12.17 -3.46 44.22
CA LYS A 371 -13.15 -3.16 43.20
C LYS A 371 -14.52 -3.83 43.46
N ASP A 372 -14.53 -5.00 44.09
CA ASP A 372 -15.76 -5.75 44.38
C ASP A 372 -16.69 -5.00 45.36
N TRP A 373 -16.20 -3.98 46.04
CA TRP A 373 -16.98 -3.17 46.98
C TRP A 373 -17.41 -1.83 46.39
N ARG A 374 -17.07 -1.56 45.14
CA ARG A 374 -17.40 -0.29 44.50
C ARG A 374 -18.90 -0.14 44.34
N THR A 375 -19.43 0.95 44.82
CA THR A 375 -20.83 1.31 44.71
C THR A 375 -20.97 2.81 44.45
N ALA A 376 -22.09 3.27 43.92
CA ALA A 376 -22.34 4.66 43.61
C ALA A 376 -22.26 5.59 44.84
N ASP A 377 -22.67 5.09 46.01
CA ASP A 377 -22.79 5.86 47.25
C ASP A 377 -21.67 5.61 48.26
N LYS A 378 -20.93 4.50 48.10
CA LYS A 378 -19.81 4.20 48.99
C LYS A 378 -18.79 3.25 48.37
N ASP A 379 -17.53 3.64 48.44
CA ASP A 379 -16.39 2.88 47.97
C ASP A 379 -15.77 1.91 48.98
N TYR A 380 -16.15 2.01 50.26
CA TYR A 380 -15.65 1.16 51.33
C TYR A 380 -16.48 -0.12 51.56
N GLY A 381 -17.56 -0.33 50.78
CA GLY A 381 -18.40 -1.52 50.84
C GLY A 381 -19.20 -1.66 52.14
N ASN A 382 -19.58 -2.93 52.44
CA ASN A 382 -20.38 -3.27 53.60
C ASN A 382 -19.63 -4.01 54.69
N THR A 383 -18.32 -4.23 54.51
CA THR A 383 -17.45 -4.87 55.52
C THR A 383 -16.34 -3.90 55.87
N TYR A 384 -16.48 -3.27 57.02
CA TYR A 384 -15.55 -2.25 57.48
C TYR A 384 -15.46 -2.17 59.01
N ILE A 385 -14.43 -1.50 59.52
CA ILE A 385 -14.28 -1.14 60.89
C ILE A 385 -14.48 0.37 61.01
N GLU A 386 -15.46 0.78 61.84
CA GLU A 386 -15.64 2.17 62.25
C GLU A 386 -14.96 2.40 63.58
N VAL A 387 -14.17 3.47 63.69
CA VAL A 387 -13.49 3.86 64.94
C VAL A 387 -13.86 5.29 65.29
N ASP A 388 -14.56 5.48 66.34
CA ASP A 388 -14.85 6.80 66.89
C ASP A 388 -13.77 7.19 67.92
N LEU A 389 -12.83 8.02 67.45
CA LEU A 389 -11.70 8.48 68.23
C LEU A 389 -12.12 9.37 69.45
N THR A 390 -13.31 9.98 69.44
CA THR A 390 -13.83 10.76 70.55
C THR A 390 -14.53 9.87 71.51
N ALA A 391 -15.32 8.91 71.11
CA ALA A 391 -15.99 7.94 71.90
C ALA A 391 -15.03 6.87 72.47
N GLN A 392 -13.86 6.72 71.80
CA GLN A 392 -12.89 5.67 72.11
C GLN A 392 -13.53 4.29 71.93
N HIS A 393 -14.27 4.11 70.88
CA HIS A 393 -15.03 2.90 70.64
C HIS A 393 -14.89 2.47 69.18
N LEU A 394 -14.96 1.17 68.93
CA LEU A 394 -14.83 0.53 67.63
C LEU A 394 -16.04 -0.36 67.33
N TRP A 395 -16.56 -0.30 66.13
CA TRP A 395 -17.56 -1.21 65.59
C TRP A 395 -17.00 -1.91 64.35
N TYR A 396 -17.16 -3.23 64.31
CA TYR A 396 -16.85 -4.01 63.14
C TYR A 396 -18.13 -4.50 62.46
N TYR A 397 -18.30 -4.08 61.24
CA TYR A 397 -19.38 -4.50 60.38
C TYR A 397 -18.86 -5.54 59.35
N LYS A 398 -19.59 -6.67 59.22
CA LYS A 398 -19.38 -7.66 58.20
C LYS A 398 -20.68 -7.81 57.43
N ASP A 399 -20.60 -7.63 56.08
CA ASP A 399 -21.75 -7.70 55.20
C ASP A 399 -22.93 -6.81 55.66
N GLY A 400 -22.61 -5.61 56.17
CA GLY A 400 -23.59 -4.64 56.68
C GLY A 400 -24.16 -4.95 58.07
N LYS A 401 -23.71 -6.02 58.72
CA LYS A 401 -24.18 -6.41 60.05
C LYS A 401 -23.10 -6.14 61.12
N LEU A 402 -23.47 -5.49 62.18
CA LEU A 402 -22.59 -5.33 63.33
C LEU A 402 -22.24 -6.72 63.90
N THR A 403 -20.97 -7.05 63.88
CA THR A 403 -20.44 -8.37 64.28
C THR A 403 -19.69 -8.29 65.62
N MET A 404 -19.00 -7.18 65.86
CA MET A 404 -18.19 -6.96 67.09
C MET A 404 -18.15 -5.47 67.37
N GLU A 405 -18.12 -5.15 68.66
CA GLU A 405 -17.80 -3.80 69.14
C GLU A 405 -16.84 -3.90 70.36
N SER A 406 -16.06 -2.87 70.56
CA SER A 406 -15.10 -2.84 71.63
C SER A 406 -14.69 -1.41 71.98
N ASP A 407 -14.48 -1.16 73.28
CA ASP A 407 -13.75 0.02 73.72
C ASP A 407 -12.28 -0.10 73.30
N ILE A 408 -11.65 1.04 72.99
CA ILE A 408 -10.26 1.11 72.49
C ILE A 408 -9.47 2.17 73.27
N VAL A 409 -8.15 2.21 73.02
CA VAL A 409 -7.31 3.35 73.35
C VAL A 409 -6.53 3.79 72.11
N SER A 410 -6.84 4.97 71.59
CA SER A 410 -6.16 5.59 70.47
C SER A 410 -4.89 6.33 70.90
N GLY A 411 -4.26 6.99 69.95
CA GLY A 411 -3.07 7.80 70.12
C GLY A 411 -3.25 8.94 71.13
N TYR A 412 -2.22 9.19 71.92
CA TYR A 412 -2.16 10.39 72.80
C TYR A 412 -2.28 11.64 71.91
N PRO A 413 -3.11 12.63 72.30
CA PRO A 413 -3.38 13.81 71.47
C PRO A 413 -2.19 14.80 71.44
N SER A 414 -1.09 14.38 70.86
CA SER A 414 0.08 15.19 70.53
C SER A 414 0.36 15.15 69.03
N LYS A 415 1.21 16.06 68.57
CA LYS A 415 1.56 16.12 67.11
C LYS A 415 2.19 14.81 66.63
N SER A 416 2.94 14.11 67.46
CA SER A 416 3.72 12.91 67.09
C SER A 416 3.01 11.60 67.42
N ARG A 417 1.94 11.61 68.23
CA ARG A 417 1.28 10.38 68.68
C ARG A 417 -0.21 10.30 68.43
N ASN A 418 -0.76 11.33 67.81
CA ASN A 418 -2.16 11.37 67.41
C ASN A 418 -2.52 10.27 66.46
N THR A 419 -3.66 9.60 66.59
CA THR A 419 -4.26 8.74 65.55
C THR A 419 -4.95 9.66 64.56
N PRO A 420 -4.51 9.69 63.27
CA PRO A 420 -5.14 10.54 62.30
C PRO A 420 -6.52 9.98 61.88
N GLY A 421 -7.48 10.89 61.70
CA GLY A 421 -8.78 10.55 61.14
C GLY A 421 -8.65 10.27 59.63
N GLY A 422 -9.67 9.65 59.07
CA GLY A 422 -9.71 9.36 57.62
C GLY A 422 -10.16 7.95 57.30
N VAL A 423 -10.10 7.61 56.01
CA VAL A 423 -10.42 6.27 55.50
C VAL A 423 -9.13 5.53 55.14
N TYR A 424 -9.03 4.34 55.65
CA TYR A 424 -7.82 3.54 55.56
C TYR A 424 -8.11 2.13 55.05
N LYS A 425 -7.14 1.51 54.39
CA LYS A 425 -7.18 0.11 53.95
C LYS A 425 -6.49 -0.77 55.00
N LEU A 426 -7.04 -1.96 55.25
CA LEU A 426 -6.30 -3.00 55.97
C LEU A 426 -5.27 -3.63 55.01
N TRP A 427 -4.00 -3.31 55.19
CA TRP A 427 -2.92 -3.74 54.31
C TRP A 427 -2.51 -5.19 54.50
N TYR A 428 -2.25 -5.56 55.77
CA TYR A 428 -1.88 -6.92 56.10
C TYR A 428 -2.16 -7.23 57.55
N LYS A 429 -2.22 -8.50 57.88
CA LYS A 429 -2.40 -9.05 59.23
C LYS A 429 -1.19 -9.91 59.58
N GLU A 430 -0.75 -9.83 60.83
CA GLU A 430 0.39 -10.60 61.33
C GLU A 430 0.11 -11.08 62.76
N LYS A 431 0.58 -12.26 63.08
CA LYS A 431 0.52 -12.80 64.46
C LYS A 431 1.90 -12.80 65.06
N GLY A 432 1.96 -12.47 66.39
CA GLY A 432 3.19 -12.53 67.12
C GLY A 432 4.24 -11.52 66.70
N LYS A 433 3.88 -10.22 66.72
CA LYS A 433 4.75 -9.14 66.26
C LYS A 433 5.29 -8.29 67.39
N THR A 434 6.55 -7.92 67.36
CA THR A 434 7.11 -6.89 68.26
C THR A 434 7.06 -5.54 67.55
N LEU A 435 6.18 -4.66 67.95
CA LEU A 435 6.09 -3.29 67.49
C LEU A 435 7.21 -2.45 68.10
N ARG A 436 7.98 -1.78 67.21
CA ARG A 436 9.10 -0.92 67.62
C ARG A 436 8.91 0.46 67.04
N GLY A 437 9.18 1.47 67.81
CA GLY A 437 9.09 2.84 67.35
C GLY A 437 9.74 3.81 68.31
N SER A 438 9.68 5.11 67.98
CA SER A 438 10.13 6.19 68.75
C SER A 438 9.18 7.38 68.62
N ALA A 439 8.69 7.93 69.68
CA ALA A 439 7.91 9.17 69.67
C ALA A 439 8.17 9.97 70.96
N ASP A 440 8.14 11.29 70.82
CA ASP A 440 8.43 12.20 71.92
C ASP A 440 9.78 11.93 72.65
N GLY A 441 10.78 11.45 71.90
CA GLY A 441 12.11 11.10 72.38
C GLY A 441 12.21 9.78 73.15
N GLN A 442 11.15 9.00 73.17
CA GLN A 442 11.11 7.69 73.82
C GLN A 442 10.97 6.55 72.80
N SER A 443 11.83 5.56 72.92
CA SER A 443 11.74 4.33 72.10
C SER A 443 10.92 3.29 72.84
N TYR A 444 10.13 2.52 72.11
CA TYR A 444 9.33 1.43 72.66
C TYR A 444 9.55 0.13 71.86
N ALA A 445 9.31 -0.97 72.54
CA ALA A 445 9.24 -2.29 71.93
C ALA A 445 8.13 -3.07 72.64
N SER A 446 7.00 -3.30 71.96
CA SER A 446 5.83 -3.96 72.59
C SER A 446 5.47 -5.19 71.71
N TYR A 447 5.40 -6.34 72.34
CA TYR A 447 4.90 -7.56 71.72
C TYR A 447 3.37 -7.55 71.70
N VAL A 448 2.81 -7.97 70.55
CA VAL A 448 1.37 -8.09 70.36
C VAL A 448 1.08 -9.46 69.69
N ASP A 449 -0.03 -10.07 70.06
CA ASP A 449 -0.46 -11.34 69.46
C ASP A 449 -1.05 -11.16 68.10
N TYR A 450 -1.70 -10.04 67.86
CA TYR A 450 -2.33 -9.73 66.56
C TYR A 450 -2.01 -8.28 66.16
N TRP A 451 -1.53 -8.16 64.95
CA TRP A 451 -1.25 -6.89 64.28
C TRP A 451 -2.03 -6.75 63.00
N ASN A 452 -2.80 -5.68 62.85
CA ASN A 452 -3.56 -5.34 61.64
C ASN A 452 -3.10 -3.96 61.15
N ASN A 453 -2.25 -3.91 60.15
CA ASN A 453 -1.71 -2.67 59.63
C ASN A 453 -2.74 -1.95 58.76
N VAL A 454 -2.95 -0.65 58.96
CA VAL A 454 -3.91 0.17 58.21
C VAL A 454 -3.27 1.40 57.58
N SER A 455 -1.97 1.62 57.76
CA SER A 455 -1.31 2.79 57.22
C SER A 455 0.13 2.53 56.79
N THR A 456 0.64 3.34 55.89
CA THR A 456 2.05 3.33 55.43
C THR A 456 3.02 3.85 56.50
N ILE A 457 2.52 4.58 57.53
CA ILE A 457 3.32 5.15 58.60
C ILE A 457 3.35 4.28 59.86
N GLY A 458 2.93 3.01 59.74
CA GLY A 458 3.03 2.05 60.85
C GLY A 458 1.92 2.14 61.90
N ILE A 459 0.78 2.72 61.58
CA ILE A 459 -0.43 2.70 62.40
C ILE A 459 -1.25 1.46 62.12
N GLY A 460 -1.79 0.81 63.13
CA GLY A 460 -2.63 -0.37 63.00
C GLY A 460 -3.47 -0.62 64.25
N LEU A 461 -4.28 -1.68 64.17
CA LEU A 461 -5.08 -2.19 65.28
C LEU A 461 -4.38 -3.41 65.86
N HIS A 462 -4.25 -3.48 67.19
CA HIS A 462 -3.59 -4.58 67.88
C HIS A 462 -4.08 -4.77 69.28
N ASP A 463 -3.90 -5.94 69.85
CA ASP A 463 -4.10 -6.22 71.26
C ASP A 463 -3.10 -5.43 72.13
N ALA A 464 -3.54 -5.09 73.34
CA ALA A 464 -2.73 -4.28 74.21
C ALA A 464 -2.87 -4.72 75.63
N SER A 465 -2.24 -5.82 76.01
CA SER A 465 -2.29 -6.44 77.33
C SER A 465 -1.83 -5.50 78.43
N TRP A 466 -0.96 -4.54 78.14
CA TRP A 466 -0.49 -3.51 79.10
C TRP A 466 -1.57 -2.51 79.55
N GLN A 467 -2.69 -2.47 78.85
CA GLN A 467 -3.82 -1.66 79.25
C GLN A 467 -4.57 -2.25 80.51
N ASN A 468 -4.27 -3.51 80.83
CA ASN A 468 -4.85 -4.19 82.04
C ASN A 468 -6.38 -4.20 82.03
N GLY A 469 -7.02 -4.37 80.84
CA GLY A 469 -8.47 -4.35 80.71
C GLY A 469 -9.13 -2.97 80.74
N ASN A 470 -8.35 -1.90 80.82
CA ASN A 470 -8.89 -0.54 80.86
C ASN A 470 -8.84 0.08 79.46
N PHE A 471 -9.97 0.10 78.77
CA PHE A 471 -10.14 0.70 77.51
C PHE A 471 -11.27 1.74 77.52
N GLY A 472 -11.31 2.60 76.54
CA GLY A 472 -12.33 3.62 76.36
C GLY A 472 -12.14 4.88 77.17
N GLY A 473 -13.12 5.77 77.19
CA GLY A 473 -13.17 7.02 77.94
C GLY A 473 -12.00 7.97 77.65
N GLU A 474 -11.49 8.60 78.71
CA GLU A 474 -10.42 9.61 78.61
C GLU A 474 -9.00 9.01 78.63
N ARG A 475 -8.86 7.67 78.58
CA ARG A 475 -7.59 6.98 78.79
C ARG A 475 -6.53 7.36 77.75
N TYR A 476 -6.95 7.63 76.53
CA TYR A 476 -6.06 8.08 75.48
C TYR A 476 -5.41 9.45 75.78
N LYS A 477 -5.99 10.29 76.63
CA LYS A 477 -5.45 11.58 76.99
C LYS A 477 -4.29 11.48 78.02
N SER A 478 -4.00 10.31 78.46
CA SER A 478 -2.86 10.06 79.31
C SER A 478 -1.60 9.87 78.52
N SER A 479 -0.54 10.60 78.76
CA SER A 479 0.76 10.41 78.10
C SER A 479 1.37 9.02 78.32
N THR A 480 0.94 8.32 79.40
CA THR A 480 1.38 6.98 79.73
C THR A 480 0.57 5.89 79.03
N TRP A 481 -0.74 6.11 78.94
CA TRP A 481 -1.66 5.07 78.41
C TRP A 481 -2.13 5.28 77.00
N GLY A 482 -2.16 6.52 76.56
CA GLY A 482 -2.44 6.80 75.14
C GLY A 482 -1.38 6.19 74.21
N SER A 483 -1.78 5.64 73.14
CA SER A 483 -0.89 4.95 72.14
C SER A 483 0.04 5.93 71.42
N HIS A 484 0.92 5.41 70.59
CA HIS A 484 1.77 6.18 69.70
C HIS A 484 1.13 6.33 68.29
N GLY A 485 -0.19 6.31 68.23
CA GLY A 485 -0.98 6.44 67.02
C GLY A 485 -1.81 5.20 66.65
N CYS A 486 -1.41 4.04 67.15
CA CYS A 486 -2.15 2.80 66.96
C CYS A 486 -3.47 2.77 67.71
N ILE A 487 -4.36 1.87 67.36
CA ILE A 487 -5.62 1.59 68.02
C ILE A 487 -5.43 0.33 68.84
N ASN A 488 -5.28 0.57 70.14
CA ASN A 488 -5.12 -0.49 71.13
C ASN A 488 -6.49 -1.13 71.44
N MET A 489 -6.56 -2.42 71.33
CA MET A 489 -7.76 -3.24 71.60
C MET A 489 -7.53 -4.19 72.77
N PRO A 490 -8.60 -4.71 73.45
CA PRO A 490 -8.52 -5.76 74.45
C PRO A 490 -7.79 -7.01 73.96
#